data_f89dd831700dcaec0e42b7fb55a3de6a
#
_entry.id   f89dd831700dcaec0e42b7fb55a3de6a
#
_cell.length_a   1.000
_cell.length_b   1.000
_cell.length_c   1.000
_cell.angle_alpha   90.00
_cell.angle_beta   90.00
_cell.angle_gamma   90.00
#
_symmetry.space_group_name_H-M   'P 1'
#
loop_
_entity.id
_entity.type
_entity.pdbx_description
1 polymer ?
#
loop_
_entity_poly.entity_id
_entity_poly.type
_entity_poly.pdbx_seq_one_letter_code
_entity_poly.pdbx_strand_id
1 'polypeptide(L)'
;MRAKGCSKIQNNKLNTYDWLCGVPDAENATDFVEVQFKNTRKGYYLNQAHIPLEKGDMVAVEATPGHDIGMVTLTGKLVLLQMRKNNVRTDQEPKKIYRKARPADLEKYEEAKSKEHATMIRSRQIAAKLGLDMKIGDVEYQGDGNKAIFYYIADERVDFRQLIKVLAEAFRVRIEMKQIGARQEAGRIGGIGPCGRELCCSSWMTNFVSVATGAARYQDISMNPQKLAGQCAKLKCCINYEVDAYVEAQKRLPSREIPLETKDNTYFHFKTDIFKREITYSTDKSI
;
A
#
# COMPACT_ATOMS: atom_id res chain seq x y z
N MET A 1 -11.24 -29.69 -3.19
CA MET A 1 -10.48 -28.94 -2.15
C MET A 1 -11.07 -27.55 -2.02
N ARG A 2 -11.76 -27.25 -0.93
CA ARG A 2 -12.28 -25.90 -0.66
C ARG A 2 -11.08 -25.04 -0.24
N ALA A 3 -10.85 -23.92 -0.90
CA ALA A 3 -9.84 -22.94 -0.50
C ALA A 3 -10.16 -22.47 0.93
N LYS A 4 -9.51 -23.08 1.92
CA LYS A 4 -9.55 -22.64 3.31
C LYS A 4 -8.87 -21.26 3.37
N GLY A 5 -9.64 -20.21 3.48
CA GLY A 5 -9.02 -18.91 3.80
C GLY A 5 -9.59 -17.65 3.17
N CYS A 6 -10.47 -17.73 2.18
CA CYS A 6 -10.96 -16.49 1.52
C CYS A 6 -12.03 -15.72 2.32
N SER A 7 -12.73 -16.37 3.26
CA SER A 7 -13.88 -15.77 3.97
C SER A 7 -13.57 -15.11 5.32
N LYS A 8 -12.35 -15.27 5.87
CA LYS A 8 -11.98 -14.74 7.21
C LYS A 8 -11.08 -13.51 7.20
N ILE A 9 -10.69 -13.02 6.03
CA ILE A 9 -9.75 -11.90 5.95
C ILE A 9 -10.53 -10.60 5.94
N GLN A 10 -10.64 -9.95 7.08
CA GLN A 10 -11.25 -8.62 7.22
C GLN A 10 -10.48 -7.50 6.49
N ASN A 11 -9.26 -7.75 6.07
CA ASN A 11 -8.40 -6.76 5.44
C ASN A 11 -7.58 -7.40 4.31
N ASN A 12 -8.02 -7.21 3.05
CA ASN A 12 -7.36 -7.75 1.86
C ASN A 12 -6.22 -6.86 1.33
N LYS A 13 -5.84 -5.80 2.05
CA LYS A 13 -4.85 -4.84 1.57
C LYS A 13 -3.44 -5.43 1.56
N LEU A 14 -2.78 -5.35 0.41
CA LEU A 14 -1.42 -5.84 0.16
C LEU A 14 -1.22 -7.33 0.47
N ASN A 15 -2.25 -8.14 0.34
CA ASN A 15 -2.16 -9.57 0.57
C ASN A 15 -1.44 -10.28 -0.57
N THR A 16 -0.58 -11.22 -0.20
CA THR A 16 0.08 -12.12 -1.13
C THR A 16 -0.71 -13.41 -1.25
N TYR A 17 -0.98 -13.83 -2.50
CA TYR A 17 -1.54 -15.14 -2.74
C TYR A 17 -0.49 -16.21 -2.46
N ASP A 18 -0.82 -17.18 -1.64
CA ASP A 18 0.07 -18.29 -1.33
C ASP A 18 -0.07 -19.40 -2.39
N TRP A 19 0.81 -19.33 -3.39
CA TRP A 19 0.86 -20.30 -4.49
C TRP A 19 1.77 -21.51 -4.17
N LEU A 20 2.43 -21.51 -2.99
CA LEU A 20 3.22 -22.65 -2.48
C LEU A 20 2.47 -23.43 -1.39
N CYS A 21 1.22 -23.10 -1.11
CA CYS A 21 0.39 -23.83 -0.15
C CYS A 21 0.22 -25.29 -0.60
N GLY A 22 0.52 -26.22 0.31
CA GLY A 22 0.48 -27.65 0.02
C GLY A 22 1.79 -28.25 -0.56
N VAL A 23 2.85 -27.44 -0.68
CA VAL A 23 4.19 -27.91 -1.01
C VAL A 23 4.99 -28.11 0.28
N PRO A 24 5.26 -29.38 0.73
CA PRO A 24 5.79 -29.66 2.06
C PRO A 24 7.11 -28.92 2.38
N ASP A 25 8.03 -28.85 1.43
CA ASP A 25 9.34 -28.20 1.59
C ASP A 25 9.23 -26.66 1.64
N ALA A 26 8.09 -26.11 1.23
CA ALA A 26 7.86 -24.67 1.23
C ALA A 26 7.18 -24.18 2.51
N GLU A 27 6.33 -24.99 3.12
CA GLU A 27 5.58 -24.62 4.33
C GLU A 27 6.50 -24.47 5.55
N ASN A 28 7.52 -25.33 5.68
CA ASN A 28 8.45 -25.35 6.81
C ASN A 28 9.81 -24.71 6.51
N ALA A 29 9.91 -23.93 5.46
CA ALA A 29 11.20 -23.35 5.01
C ALA A 29 11.76 -22.27 5.95
N THR A 30 10.95 -21.71 6.84
CA THR A 30 11.34 -20.65 7.77
C THR A 30 10.38 -20.54 8.95
N ASP A 31 10.91 -20.11 10.09
CA ASP A 31 10.11 -19.73 11.27
C ASP A 31 9.60 -18.28 11.21
N PHE A 32 9.96 -17.51 10.19
CA PHE A 32 9.40 -16.18 10.00
C PHE A 32 7.96 -16.24 9.51
N VAL A 33 7.14 -15.36 10.08
CA VAL A 33 5.72 -15.23 9.76
C VAL A 33 5.40 -13.78 9.46
N GLU A 34 4.64 -13.53 8.39
CA GLU A 34 4.11 -12.20 8.09
C GLU A 34 2.80 -11.98 8.86
N VAL A 35 2.76 -10.91 9.63
CA VAL A 35 1.60 -10.52 10.42
C VAL A 35 1.10 -9.16 9.95
N GLN A 36 -0.19 -9.06 9.68
CA GLN A 36 -0.87 -7.83 9.29
C GLN A 36 -1.65 -7.24 10.45
N PHE A 37 -1.56 -5.92 10.56
CA PHE A 37 -2.30 -5.10 11.51
C PHE A 37 -3.35 -4.26 10.78
N LYS A 38 -3.56 -3.03 11.18
CA LYS A 38 -4.53 -2.16 10.54
C LYS A 38 -4.08 -1.74 9.14
N ASN A 39 -4.99 -1.81 8.18
CA ASN A 39 -4.81 -1.38 6.80
C ASN A 39 -3.58 -2.05 6.12
N THR A 40 -2.60 -1.26 5.72
CA THR A 40 -1.41 -1.72 4.98
C THR A 40 -0.20 -2.00 5.88
N ARG A 41 -0.35 -1.89 7.21
CA ARG A 41 0.77 -2.16 8.13
C ARG A 41 0.99 -3.65 8.29
N LYS A 42 2.19 -4.10 7.94
CA LYS A 42 2.65 -5.48 8.09
C LYS A 42 3.98 -5.52 8.84
N GLY A 43 4.27 -6.64 9.45
CA GLY A 43 5.55 -6.92 10.10
C GLY A 43 5.94 -8.38 9.95
N TYR A 44 7.23 -8.66 10.14
CA TYR A 44 7.78 -10.01 10.10
C TYR A 44 8.26 -10.39 11.48
N TYR A 45 7.80 -11.54 11.95
CA TYR A 45 8.02 -12.00 13.32
C TYR A 45 8.54 -13.43 13.34
N LEU A 46 9.42 -13.73 14.28
CA LEU A 46 9.97 -15.06 14.45
C LEU A 46 9.06 -15.91 15.34
N ASN A 47 8.64 -17.05 14.85
CA ASN A 47 7.91 -18.08 15.59
C ASN A 47 8.87 -19.01 16.34
N GLN A 48 9.61 -18.50 17.32
CA GLN A 48 10.61 -19.24 18.05
C GLN A 48 10.05 -20.45 18.82
N ALA A 49 8.79 -20.36 19.21
CA ALA A 49 8.10 -21.43 19.95
C ALA A 49 7.49 -22.51 19.04
N HIS A 50 7.72 -22.44 17.73
CA HIS A 50 7.17 -23.37 16.72
C HIS A 50 5.67 -23.63 16.89
N ILE A 51 4.93 -22.56 17.19
CA ILE A 51 3.47 -22.62 17.33
C ILE A 51 2.87 -22.98 15.97
N PRO A 52 1.96 -23.94 15.88
CA PRO A 52 1.28 -24.26 14.62
C PRO A 52 0.38 -23.07 14.22
N LEU A 53 0.81 -22.30 13.21
CA LEU A 53 0.15 -21.11 12.72
C LEU A 53 -0.36 -21.31 11.30
N GLU A 54 -1.61 -20.92 11.10
CA GLU A 54 -2.24 -20.90 9.78
C GLU A 54 -2.59 -19.46 9.39
N LYS A 55 -2.73 -19.21 8.09
CA LYS A 55 -3.21 -17.94 7.57
C LYS A 55 -4.60 -17.62 8.14
N GLY A 56 -4.75 -16.44 8.72
CA GLY A 56 -5.96 -15.98 9.39
C GLY A 56 -5.92 -16.12 10.91
N ASP A 57 -4.92 -16.79 11.48
CA ASP A 57 -4.75 -16.87 12.93
C ASP A 57 -4.43 -15.49 13.51
N MET A 58 -5.10 -15.16 14.61
CA MET A 58 -4.77 -13.96 15.39
C MET A 58 -3.67 -14.29 16.38
N VAL A 59 -2.60 -13.49 16.40
CA VAL A 59 -1.40 -13.70 17.21
C VAL A 59 -1.03 -12.49 18.01
N ALA A 60 -0.52 -12.73 19.23
CA ALA A 60 0.12 -11.73 20.04
C ALA A 60 1.61 -11.68 19.73
N VAL A 61 2.09 -10.53 19.31
CA VAL A 61 3.46 -10.31 18.86
C VAL A 61 4.17 -9.29 19.73
N GLU A 62 5.47 -9.37 19.75
CA GLU A 62 6.33 -8.43 20.47
C GLU A 62 6.19 -7.01 19.92
N ALA A 63 5.93 -6.06 20.81
CA ALA A 63 5.90 -4.63 20.51
C ALA A 63 6.63 -3.84 21.61
N THR A 64 7.01 -2.62 21.29
CA THR A 64 7.68 -1.72 22.24
C THR A 64 6.84 -0.46 22.43
N PRO A 65 6.24 -0.29 23.62
CA PRO A 65 6.14 -1.21 24.77
C PRO A 65 5.10 -2.32 24.56
N GLY A 66 5.19 -3.40 25.33
CA GLY A 66 4.15 -4.42 25.47
C GLY A 66 4.02 -5.38 24.27
N HIS A 67 2.80 -5.67 23.87
CA HIS A 67 2.50 -6.58 22.77
C HIS A 67 1.43 -6.00 21.85
N ASP A 68 1.47 -6.41 20.59
CA ASP A 68 0.46 -6.05 19.60
C ASP A 68 -0.31 -7.29 19.14
N ILE A 69 -1.51 -7.08 18.62
CA ILE A 69 -2.35 -8.15 18.08
C ILE A 69 -2.47 -7.96 16.57
N GLY A 70 -2.14 -9.01 15.84
CA GLY A 70 -2.24 -8.99 14.38
C GLY A 70 -2.67 -10.34 13.82
N MET A 71 -2.99 -10.35 12.54
CA MET A 71 -3.43 -11.55 11.82
C MET A 71 -2.31 -12.10 10.95
N VAL A 72 -2.07 -13.39 11.02
CA VAL A 72 -1.13 -14.10 10.15
C VAL A 72 -1.64 -14.04 8.70
N THR A 73 -0.83 -13.49 7.81
CA THR A 73 -1.16 -13.39 6.38
C THR A 73 -0.35 -14.33 5.51
N LEU A 74 0.86 -14.68 5.94
CA LEU A 74 1.75 -15.55 5.17
C LEU A 74 2.68 -16.34 6.10
N THR A 75 2.95 -17.59 5.75
CA THR A 75 3.90 -18.50 6.40
C THR A 75 4.83 -19.13 5.36
N GLY A 76 5.89 -19.80 5.80
CA GLY A 76 6.77 -20.56 4.93
C GLY A 76 7.65 -19.73 3.98
N LYS A 77 8.08 -20.34 2.89
CA LYS A 77 9.09 -19.79 1.96
C LYS A 77 8.75 -18.42 1.36
N LEU A 78 7.46 -18.16 1.15
CA LEU A 78 7.02 -16.88 0.59
C LEU A 78 7.30 -15.69 1.52
N VAL A 79 7.37 -15.92 2.84
CA VAL A 79 7.74 -14.87 3.81
C VAL A 79 9.13 -14.35 3.51
N LEU A 80 10.10 -15.24 3.25
CA LEU A 80 11.47 -14.85 2.91
C LEU A 80 11.53 -14.00 1.64
N LEU A 81 10.72 -14.36 0.62
CA LEU A 81 10.64 -13.59 -0.61
C LEU A 81 10.03 -12.20 -0.37
N GLN A 82 9.00 -12.10 0.47
CA GLN A 82 8.42 -10.81 0.83
C GLN A 82 9.38 -9.96 1.68
N MET A 83 10.12 -10.56 2.60
CA MET A 83 11.15 -9.86 3.36
C MET A 83 12.22 -9.26 2.43
N ARG A 84 12.70 -10.04 1.44
CA ARG A 84 13.63 -9.55 0.41
C ARG A 84 13.05 -8.42 -0.42
N LYS A 85 11.82 -8.58 -0.93
CA LYS A 85 11.10 -7.56 -1.70
C LYS A 85 10.97 -6.24 -0.94
N ASN A 86 10.73 -6.31 0.36
CA ASN A 86 10.54 -5.15 1.21
C ASN A 86 11.86 -4.65 1.86
N ASN A 87 13.02 -5.18 1.45
CA ASN A 87 14.34 -4.83 1.98
C ASN A 87 14.39 -4.86 3.51
N VAL A 88 13.77 -5.88 4.11
CA VAL A 88 13.81 -6.05 5.57
C VAL A 88 15.20 -6.51 5.97
N ARG A 89 15.84 -5.71 6.84
CA ARG A 89 17.16 -6.05 7.38
C ARG A 89 17.02 -7.17 8.38
N THR A 90 17.82 -8.22 8.21
CA THR A 90 17.90 -9.37 9.12
C THR A 90 18.97 -9.17 10.22
N ASP A 91 19.69 -8.04 10.18
CA ASP A 91 20.80 -7.73 11.09
C ASP A 91 20.34 -7.32 12.51
N GLN A 92 19.06 -7.01 12.69
CA GLN A 92 18.47 -6.70 13.99
C GLN A 92 17.83 -7.95 14.56
N GLU A 93 17.82 -8.07 15.90
CA GLU A 93 17.08 -9.15 16.57
C GLU A 93 15.61 -9.14 16.10
N PRO A 94 15.15 -10.24 15.50
CA PRO A 94 13.78 -10.29 14.99
C PRO A 94 12.80 -10.29 16.18
N LYS A 95 11.74 -9.50 16.06
CA LYS A 95 10.64 -9.53 17.00
C LYS A 95 9.96 -10.89 16.97
N LYS A 96 9.44 -11.32 18.14
CA LYS A 96 8.91 -12.67 18.34
C LYS A 96 7.40 -12.71 18.35
N ILE A 97 6.84 -13.86 17.98
CA ILE A 97 5.46 -14.21 18.25
C ILE A 97 5.44 -14.85 19.64
N TYR A 98 4.60 -14.32 20.53
CA TYR A 98 4.47 -14.88 21.88
C TYR A 98 3.53 -16.09 21.91
N ARG A 99 2.36 -15.96 21.28
CA ARG A 99 1.29 -16.99 21.29
C ARG A 99 0.16 -16.64 20.33
N LYS A 100 -0.74 -17.57 20.10
CA LYS A 100 -2.06 -17.25 19.53
C LYS A 100 -2.83 -16.35 20.49
N ALA A 101 -3.59 -15.40 19.93
CA ALA A 101 -4.39 -14.48 20.71
C ALA A 101 -5.47 -15.24 21.51
N ARG A 102 -5.63 -14.88 22.77
CA ARG A 102 -6.67 -15.41 23.65
C ARG A 102 -7.94 -14.56 23.53
N PRO A 103 -9.11 -15.06 23.92
CA PRO A 103 -10.35 -14.26 23.88
C PRO A 103 -10.22 -12.90 24.57
N ALA A 104 -9.58 -12.84 25.74
CA ALA A 104 -9.33 -11.57 26.45
C ALA A 104 -8.44 -10.59 25.69
N ASP A 105 -7.50 -11.08 24.87
CA ASP A 105 -6.68 -10.23 24.02
C ASP A 105 -7.51 -9.65 22.85
N LEU A 106 -8.41 -10.44 22.28
CA LEU A 106 -9.31 -10.03 21.22
C LEU A 106 -10.33 -8.99 21.70
N GLU A 107 -10.88 -9.16 22.90
CA GLU A 107 -11.79 -8.18 23.52
C GLU A 107 -11.09 -6.82 23.68
N LYS A 108 -9.89 -6.79 24.23
CA LYS A 108 -9.09 -5.56 24.36
C LYS A 108 -8.76 -4.93 23.01
N TYR A 109 -8.42 -5.76 22.03
CA TYR A 109 -8.12 -5.31 20.69
C TYR A 109 -9.34 -4.67 20.02
N GLU A 110 -10.52 -5.26 20.16
CA GLU A 110 -11.76 -4.70 19.62
C GLU A 110 -12.15 -3.40 20.33
N GLU A 111 -11.98 -3.35 21.66
CA GLU A 111 -12.17 -2.12 22.41
C GLU A 111 -11.22 -1.01 21.95
N ALA A 112 -9.93 -1.31 21.79
CA ALA A 112 -8.95 -0.36 21.27
C ALA A 112 -9.33 0.15 19.87
N LYS A 113 -9.73 -0.75 18.98
CA LYS A 113 -10.20 -0.39 17.63
C LYS A 113 -11.44 0.50 17.62
N SER A 114 -12.39 0.23 18.51
CA SER A 114 -13.61 1.04 18.59
C SER A 114 -13.34 2.52 18.88
N LYS A 115 -12.26 2.80 19.60
CA LYS A 115 -11.83 4.16 19.99
C LYS A 115 -11.13 4.93 18.84
N GLU A 116 -10.61 4.25 17.83
CA GLU A 116 -9.74 4.84 16.80
C GLU A 116 -10.38 6.01 16.05
N HIS A 117 -11.63 5.84 15.62
CA HIS A 117 -12.32 6.88 14.83
C HIS A 117 -12.60 8.14 15.66
N ALA A 118 -13.10 7.98 16.88
CA ALA A 118 -13.33 9.11 17.77
C ALA A 118 -12.03 9.83 18.14
N THR A 119 -10.97 9.07 18.41
CA THR A 119 -9.62 9.60 18.66
C THR A 119 -9.09 10.38 17.47
N MET A 120 -9.28 9.87 16.25
CA MET A 120 -8.85 10.57 15.03
C MET A 120 -9.55 11.92 14.87
N ILE A 121 -10.88 11.98 15.05
CA ILE A 121 -11.64 13.23 14.94
C ILE A 121 -11.17 14.24 15.99
N ARG A 122 -11.06 13.80 17.25
CA ARG A 122 -10.63 14.68 18.36
C ARG A 122 -9.19 15.16 18.17
N SER A 123 -8.29 14.32 17.66
CA SER A 123 -6.91 14.71 17.40
C SER A 123 -6.78 15.74 16.28
N ARG A 124 -7.63 15.68 15.23
CA ARG A 124 -7.72 16.73 14.20
C ARG A 124 -8.14 18.07 14.78
N GLN A 125 -9.14 18.07 15.67
CA GLN A 125 -9.59 19.29 16.33
C GLN A 125 -8.48 19.89 17.21
N ILE A 126 -7.72 19.07 17.92
CA ILE A 126 -6.59 19.53 18.74
C ILE A 126 -5.49 20.12 17.87
N ALA A 127 -5.11 19.44 16.77
CA ALA A 127 -4.10 19.93 15.83
C ALA A 127 -4.50 21.29 15.21
N ALA A 128 -5.78 21.42 14.81
CA ALA A 128 -6.32 22.67 14.29
C ALA A 128 -6.29 23.80 15.34
N LYS A 129 -6.63 23.53 16.61
CA LYS A 129 -6.56 24.53 17.70
C LYS A 129 -5.13 24.98 17.98
N LEU A 130 -4.13 24.14 17.75
CA LEU A 130 -2.72 24.46 17.88
C LEU A 130 -2.14 25.16 16.64
N GLY A 131 -2.94 25.40 15.61
CA GLY A 131 -2.51 26.09 14.38
C GLY A 131 -1.49 25.30 13.57
N LEU A 132 -1.47 23.96 13.68
CA LEU A 132 -0.50 23.11 12.98
C LEU A 132 -0.97 22.84 11.54
N ASP A 133 -0.11 23.13 10.57
CA ASP A 133 -0.37 22.81 9.15
C ASP A 133 -0.07 21.33 8.87
N MET A 134 -0.96 20.48 9.32
CA MET A 134 -0.88 19.02 9.14
C MET A 134 -2.27 18.40 9.16
N LYS A 135 -2.42 17.27 8.47
CA LYS A 135 -3.64 16.47 8.47
C LYS A 135 -3.39 15.10 9.08
N ILE A 136 -4.07 14.78 10.18
CA ILE A 136 -4.08 13.43 10.73
C ILE A 136 -5.03 12.58 9.87
N GLY A 137 -4.46 11.61 9.14
CA GLY A 137 -5.19 10.75 8.20
C GLY A 137 -5.84 9.55 8.88
N ASP A 138 -5.13 8.92 9.83
CA ASP A 138 -5.57 7.71 10.50
C ASP A 138 -4.94 7.59 11.89
N VAL A 139 -5.59 6.83 12.77
CA VAL A 139 -5.06 6.48 14.10
C VAL A 139 -5.16 4.97 14.27
N GLU A 140 -4.14 4.36 14.82
CA GLU A 140 -4.07 2.94 15.06
C GLU A 140 -3.60 2.68 16.50
N TYR A 141 -4.46 2.05 17.29
CA TYR A 141 -4.08 1.60 18.63
C TYR A 141 -3.34 0.27 18.55
N GLN A 142 -2.32 0.12 19.38
CA GLN A 142 -1.70 -1.17 19.64
C GLN A 142 -2.71 -2.11 20.33
N GLY A 143 -2.63 -3.42 20.08
CA GLY A 143 -3.61 -4.39 20.55
C GLY A 143 -3.78 -4.43 22.07
N ASP A 144 -2.76 -4.04 22.84
CA ASP A 144 -2.83 -3.92 24.30
C ASP A 144 -3.39 -2.57 24.81
N GLY A 145 -3.65 -1.63 23.89
CA GLY A 145 -4.17 -0.30 24.20
C GLY A 145 -3.18 0.70 24.79
N ASN A 146 -1.91 0.33 24.98
CA ASN A 146 -0.91 1.18 25.66
C ASN A 146 -0.28 2.25 24.77
N LYS A 147 -0.37 2.07 23.45
CA LYS A 147 0.25 2.94 22.46
C LYS A 147 -0.72 3.22 21.31
N ALA A 148 -0.68 4.44 20.77
CA ALA A 148 -1.40 4.82 19.57
C ALA A 148 -0.46 5.45 18.55
N ILE A 149 -0.57 5.02 17.30
CA ILE A 149 0.19 5.52 16.15
C ILE A 149 -0.72 6.47 15.40
N PHE A 150 -0.31 7.73 15.28
CA PHE A 150 -1.01 8.76 14.52
C PHE A 150 -0.32 8.95 13.17
N TYR A 151 -1.00 8.58 12.11
CA TYR A 151 -0.52 8.76 10.75
C TYR A 151 -0.93 10.14 10.25
N TYR A 152 0.05 10.94 9.83
CA TYR A 152 -0.21 12.30 9.39
C TYR A 152 0.48 12.62 8.06
N ILE A 153 -0.08 13.61 7.36
CA ILE A 153 0.49 14.24 6.17
C ILE A 153 0.80 15.69 6.51
N ALA A 154 1.97 16.14 6.11
CA ALA A 154 2.37 17.53 6.11
C ALA A 154 3.31 17.76 4.93
N ASP A 155 3.22 18.94 4.30
CA ASP A 155 4.09 19.33 3.19
C ASP A 155 5.45 19.77 3.71
N GLU A 156 5.48 20.42 4.87
CA GLU A 156 6.68 20.90 5.55
C GLU A 156 6.92 20.18 6.88
N ARG A 157 8.05 20.47 7.50
CA ARG A 157 8.40 19.91 8.81
C ARG A 157 7.58 20.59 9.90
N VAL A 158 6.75 19.83 10.59
CA VAL A 158 5.89 20.31 11.69
C VAL A 158 6.54 20.04 13.04
N ASP A 159 6.52 21.04 13.93
CA ASP A 159 6.88 20.85 15.34
C ASP A 159 5.64 20.38 16.13
N PHE A 160 5.60 19.12 16.43
CA PHE A 160 4.46 18.50 17.13
C PHE A 160 4.74 18.18 18.63
N ARG A 161 5.79 18.78 19.24
CA ARG A 161 6.11 18.56 20.66
C ARG A 161 4.94 18.89 21.58
N GLN A 162 4.29 20.03 21.34
CA GLN A 162 3.12 20.44 22.11
C GLN A 162 1.92 19.54 21.82
N LEU A 163 1.72 19.15 20.55
CA LEU A 163 0.65 18.25 20.13
C LEU A 163 0.77 16.90 20.85
N ILE A 164 1.97 16.30 20.89
CA ILE A 164 2.20 15.02 21.58
C ILE A 164 1.81 15.10 23.06
N LYS A 165 2.16 16.19 23.77
CA LYS A 165 1.79 16.38 25.18
C LYS A 165 0.27 16.40 25.37
N VAL A 166 -0.41 17.24 24.58
CA VAL A 166 -1.88 17.37 24.67
C VAL A 166 -2.59 16.06 24.30
N LEU A 167 -2.10 15.34 23.26
CA LEU A 167 -2.66 14.04 22.88
C LEU A 167 -2.43 12.98 23.95
N ALA A 168 -1.23 12.95 24.58
CA ALA A 168 -0.93 12.01 25.66
C ALA A 168 -1.80 12.25 26.90
N GLU A 169 -2.05 13.50 27.25
CA GLU A 169 -2.96 13.88 28.34
C GLU A 169 -4.42 13.51 28.02
N ALA A 170 -4.85 13.79 26.77
CA ALA A 170 -6.24 13.57 26.34
C ALA A 170 -6.60 12.08 26.23
N PHE A 171 -5.67 11.24 25.78
CA PHE A 171 -5.95 9.82 25.48
C PHE A 171 -5.28 8.85 26.47
N ARG A 172 -4.37 9.32 27.32
CA ARG A 172 -3.64 8.54 28.33
C ARG A 172 -2.91 7.32 27.78
N VAL A 173 -2.34 7.46 26.57
CA VAL A 173 -1.57 6.43 25.89
C VAL A 173 -0.26 7.00 25.37
N ARG A 174 0.71 6.13 25.11
CA ARG A 174 1.96 6.56 24.44
C ARG A 174 1.67 6.94 23.01
N ILE A 175 2.06 8.15 22.63
CA ILE A 175 1.84 8.69 21.29
C ILE A 175 3.05 8.43 20.41
N GLU A 176 2.82 7.86 19.22
CA GLU A 176 3.80 7.78 18.15
C GLU A 176 3.26 8.54 16.92
N MET A 177 4.03 9.51 16.43
CA MET A 177 3.68 10.26 15.22
C MET A 177 4.41 9.67 14.03
N LYS A 178 3.67 9.29 12.99
CA LYS A 178 4.23 8.70 11.76
C LYS A 178 3.79 9.49 10.54
N GLN A 179 4.75 10.15 9.90
CA GLN A 179 4.48 10.84 8.64
C GLN A 179 4.28 9.82 7.52
N ILE A 180 3.27 10.03 6.70
CA ILE A 180 2.97 9.24 5.50
C ILE A 180 2.79 10.16 4.30
N GLY A 181 3.12 9.64 3.12
CA GLY A 181 2.85 10.37 1.88
C GLY A 181 1.38 10.23 1.45
N ALA A 182 0.89 11.18 0.63
CA ALA A 182 -0.49 11.20 0.13
C ALA A 182 -0.90 9.89 -0.58
N ARG A 183 0.03 9.21 -1.28
CA ARG A 183 -0.24 7.91 -1.91
C ARG A 183 -0.39 6.79 -0.88
N GLN A 184 0.39 6.83 0.20
CA GLN A 184 0.25 5.87 1.30
C GLN A 184 -1.08 6.09 2.04
N GLU A 185 -1.50 7.35 2.25
CA GLU A 185 -2.83 7.65 2.80
C GLU A 185 -3.93 7.06 1.92
N ALA A 186 -3.89 7.32 0.60
CA ALA A 186 -4.84 6.75 -0.34
C ALA A 186 -4.87 5.21 -0.30
N GLY A 187 -3.71 4.56 -0.17
CA GLY A 187 -3.62 3.11 -0.01
C GLY A 187 -4.23 2.61 1.31
N ARG A 188 -4.08 3.36 2.39
CA ARG A 188 -4.70 3.03 3.69
C ARG A 188 -6.22 3.18 3.66
N ILE A 189 -6.72 4.25 3.06
CA ILE A 189 -8.16 4.47 2.89
C ILE A 189 -8.74 3.42 1.95
N GLY A 190 -8.09 3.18 0.82
CA GLY A 190 -8.58 2.33 -0.26
C GLY A 190 -9.53 3.08 -1.19
N GLY A 191 -10.17 2.32 -2.07
CA GLY A 191 -11.13 2.84 -3.03
C GLY A 191 -10.98 2.22 -4.42
N ILE A 192 -11.80 2.66 -5.35
CA ILE A 192 -11.81 2.20 -6.75
C ILE A 192 -11.13 3.26 -7.62
N GLY A 193 -10.20 2.83 -8.45
CA GLY A 193 -9.54 3.70 -9.43
C GLY A 193 -10.42 3.98 -10.64
N PRO A 194 -10.04 4.94 -11.51
CA PRO A 194 -10.78 5.22 -12.75
C PRO A 194 -10.78 4.04 -13.73
N CYS A 195 -9.95 3.02 -13.52
CA CYS A 195 -9.94 1.75 -14.25
C CYS A 195 -11.01 0.76 -13.76
N GLY A 196 -11.82 1.09 -12.76
CA GLY A 196 -12.85 0.23 -12.18
C GLY A 196 -12.31 -0.85 -11.23
N ARG A 197 -11.00 -0.88 -10.94
CA ARG A 197 -10.36 -1.82 -10.02
C ARG A 197 -9.98 -1.11 -8.72
N GLU A 198 -9.77 -1.89 -7.65
CA GLU A 198 -9.20 -1.36 -6.41
C GLU A 198 -7.85 -0.67 -6.66
N LEU A 199 -7.56 0.34 -5.84
CA LEU A 199 -6.31 1.08 -5.97
C LEU A 199 -5.09 0.16 -5.86
N CYS A 200 -4.15 0.26 -6.79
CA CYS A 200 -2.91 -0.54 -6.79
C CYS A 200 -2.13 -0.39 -5.48
N CYS A 201 -2.08 0.83 -4.92
CA CYS A 201 -1.44 1.13 -3.64
C CYS A 201 -2.14 0.50 -2.43
N SER A 202 -3.39 0.06 -2.58
CA SER A 202 -4.14 -0.64 -1.54
C SER A 202 -4.02 -2.17 -1.69
N SER A 203 -3.94 -2.68 -2.92
CA SER A 203 -4.05 -4.11 -3.22
C SER A 203 -2.71 -4.85 -3.31
N TRP A 204 -1.73 -4.33 -4.08
CA TRP A 204 -0.50 -5.09 -4.36
C TRP A 204 0.78 -4.26 -4.45
N MET A 205 0.69 -2.96 -4.76
CA MET A 205 1.85 -2.12 -5.01
C MET A 205 2.38 -1.52 -3.71
N THR A 206 3.62 -1.84 -3.37
CA THR A 206 4.31 -1.36 -2.15
C THR A 206 5.39 -0.33 -2.46
N ASN A 207 6.04 -0.44 -3.63
CA ASN A 207 7.12 0.45 -4.04
C ASN A 207 6.61 1.46 -5.06
N PHE A 208 6.90 2.73 -4.82
CA PHE A 208 6.44 3.84 -5.65
C PHE A 208 7.62 4.64 -6.18
N VAL A 209 7.81 4.56 -7.47
CA VAL A 209 8.74 5.43 -8.20
C VAL A 209 8.01 6.70 -8.64
N SER A 210 8.73 7.82 -8.74
CA SER A 210 8.18 9.05 -9.30
C SER A 210 7.73 8.82 -10.74
N VAL A 211 6.51 9.27 -11.07
CA VAL A 211 5.95 9.12 -12.41
C VAL A 211 6.31 10.35 -13.24
N ALA A 212 6.98 10.12 -14.37
CA ALA A 212 7.28 11.17 -15.33
C ALA A 212 6.13 11.36 -16.32
N THR A 213 5.90 12.59 -16.76
CA THR A 213 4.89 12.90 -17.78
C THR A 213 5.20 12.26 -19.13
N GLY A 214 6.49 12.00 -19.42
CA GLY A 214 6.91 11.23 -20.62
C GLY A 214 6.27 9.85 -20.71
N ALA A 215 6.08 9.17 -19.56
CA ALA A 215 5.41 7.87 -19.53
C ALA A 215 3.95 7.95 -20.03
N ALA A 216 3.26 9.05 -19.79
CA ALA A 216 1.90 9.27 -20.29
C ALA A 216 1.88 9.51 -21.83
N ARG A 217 2.93 10.16 -22.36
CA ARG A 217 3.05 10.38 -23.81
C ARG A 217 3.23 9.07 -24.58
N TYR A 218 4.02 8.13 -24.05
CA TYR A 218 4.16 6.80 -24.66
C TYR A 218 2.85 6.02 -24.74
N GLN A 219 1.89 6.35 -23.86
CA GLN A 219 0.59 5.70 -23.78
C GLN A 219 -0.53 6.49 -24.50
N ASP A 220 -0.18 7.55 -25.23
CA ASP A 220 -1.13 8.46 -25.89
C ASP A 220 -2.22 9.00 -24.93
N ILE A 221 -1.89 9.14 -23.65
CA ILE A 221 -2.78 9.70 -22.64
C ILE A 221 -2.75 11.22 -22.75
N SER A 222 -3.93 11.83 -22.83
CA SER A 222 -4.06 13.30 -22.80
C SER A 222 -3.31 13.90 -21.60
N MET A 223 -2.54 14.95 -21.83
CA MET A 223 -1.77 15.65 -20.81
C MET A 223 -2.63 16.48 -19.83
N ASN A 224 -3.95 16.32 -19.88
CA ASN A 224 -4.85 16.97 -18.93
C ASN A 224 -4.58 16.45 -17.49
N PRO A 225 -4.22 17.34 -16.54
CA PRO A 225 -3.93 16.96 -15.17
C PRO A 225 -5.03 16.13 -14.49
N GLN A 226 -6.29 16.42 -14.77
CA GLN A 226 -7.42 15.65 -14.20
C GLN A 226 -7.44 14.20 -14.69
N LYS A 227 -7.01 13.94 -15.92
CA LYS A 227 -6.90 12.58 -16.46
C LYS A 227 -5.66 11.84 -15.97
N LEU A 228 -4.61 12.58 -15.63
CA LEU A 228 -3.33 12.03 -15.17
C LEU A 228 -3.28 11.81 -13.65
N ALA A 229 -4.04 12.56 -12.86
CA ALA A 229 -4.03 12.47 -11.42
C ALA A 229 -4.75 11.22 -10.90
N GLY A 230 -4.14 10.57 -9.90
CA GLY A 230 -4.77 9.53 -9.10
C GLY A 230 -5.57 10.12 -7.93
N GLN A 231 -6.24 9.29 -7.14
CA GLN A 231 -6.96 9.72 -5.93
C GLN A 231 -6.06 10.36 -4.88
N CYS A 232 -4.76 10.11 -4.93
CA CYS A 232 -3.75 10.73 -4.08
C CYS A 232 -3.29 12.12 -4.58
N ALA A 233 -3.96 12.71 -5.57
CA ALA A 233 -3.59 13.95 -6.26
C ALA A 233 -2.19 13.95 -6.92
N LYS A 234 -1.47 12.83 -6.91
CA LYS A 234 -0.22 12.64 -7.65
C LYS A 234 -0.47 11.89 -8.96
N LEU A 235 0.47 11.93 -9.91
CA LEU A 235 0.34 11.19 -11.16
C LEU A 235 0.06 9.69 -10.89
N LYS A 236 -0.82 9.10 -11.67
CA LYS A 236 -1.21 7.70 -11.56
C LYS A 236 -0.02 6.78 -11.67
N CYS A 237 0.21 5.93 -10.68
CA CYS A 237 1.31 4.98 -10.67
C CYS A 237 1.22 3.90 -11.75
N CYS A 238 0.01 3.56 -12.21
CA CYS A 238 -0.19 2.62 -13.33
C CYS A 238 0.46 3.12 -14.62
N ILE A 239 0.50 4.43 -14.87
CA ILE A 239 1.17 5.01 -16.03
C ILE A 239 2.64 4.57 -16.09
N ASN A 240 3.35 4.66 -14.96
CA ASN A 240 4.75 4.25 -14.90
C ASN A 240 4.92 2.73 -14.90
N TYR A 241 3.98 2.01 -14.31
CA TYR A 241 4.00 0.54 -14.26
C TYR A 241 3.84 -0.10 -15.64
N GLU A 242 3.03 0.51 -16.51
CA GLU A 242 2.70 -0.02 -17.82
C GLU A 242 3.64 0.48 -18.93
N VAL A 243 4.47 1.51 -18.68
CA VAL A 243 5.25 2.20 -19.72
C VAL A 243 6.14 1.27 -20.53
N ASP A 244 6.80 0.31 -19.88
CA ASP A 244 7.73 -0.60 -20.54
C ASP A 244 7.01 -1.49 -21.58
N ALA A 245 5.79 -1.95 -21.26
CA ALA A 245 4.97 -2.73 -22.18
C ALA A 245 4.56 -1.91 -23.41
N TYR A 246 4.22 -0.62 -23.20
CA TYR A 246 3.90 0.28 -24.31
C TYR A 246 5.12 0.58 -25.18
N VAL A 247 6.27 0.84 -24.57
CA VAL A 247 7.53 1.08 -25.30
C VAL A 247 7.94 -0.14 -26.11
N GLU A 248 7.82 -1.34 -25.56
CA GLU A 248 8.11 -2.58 -26.28
C GLU A 248 7.16 -2.79 -27.45
N ALA A 249 5.87 -2.56 -27.25
CA ALA A 249 4.87 -2.70 -28.31
C ALA A 249 5.07 -1.67 -29.45
N GLN A 250 5.47 -0.43 -29.10
CA GLN A 250 5.77 0.62 -30.08
C GLN A 250 6.97 0.28 -30.96
N LYS A 251 7.98 -0.42 -30.47
CA LYS A 251 9.14 -0.82 -31.29
C LYS A 251 8.77 -1.67 -32.53
N ARG A 252 7.59 -2.27 -32.51
CA ARG A 252 7.06 -3.09 -33.62
C ARG A 252 6.30 -2.27 -34.68
N LEU A 253 6.08 -0.99 -34.40
CA LEU A 253 5.36 -0.07 -35.29
C LEU A 253 6.32 0.87 -35.99
N PRO A 254 5.97 1.40 -37.18
CA PRO A 254 6.76 2.43 -37.85
C PRO A 254 6.96 3.67 -36.99
N SER A 255 8.06 4.39 -37.23
CA SER A 255 8.31 5.65 -36.53
C SER A 255 7.21 6.67 -36.83
N ARG A 256 6.77 7.39 -35.82
CA ARG A 256 5.77 8.46 -35.94
C ARG A 256 6.25 9.67 -36.76
N GLU A 257 7.56 9.81 -36.94
CA GLU A 257 8.19 10.93 -37.64
C GLU A 257 8.21 10.73 -39.14
N ILE A 258 8.02 9.48 -39.60
CA ILE A 258 8.08 9.14 -41.01
C ILE A 258 6.68 9.31 -41.63
N PRO A 259 6.48 10.26 -42.57
CA PRO A 259 5.22 10.40 -43.28
C PRO A 259 4.99 9.20 -44.22
N LEU A 260 3.73 8.87 -44.45
CA LEU A 260 3.36 7.85 -45.39
C LEU A 260 3.11 8.52 -46.77
N GLU A 261 4.00 8.27 -47.70
CA GLU A 261 3.87 8.81 -49.07
C GLU A 261 3.13 7.82 -49.98
N THR A 262 2.10 8.32 -50.64
CA THR A 262 1.35 7.58 -51.65
C THR A 262 1.44 8.33 -53.00
N LYS A 263 0.95 7.74 -54.06
CA LYS A 263 0.98 8.37 -55.40
C LYS A 263 0.20 9.69 -55.47
N ASP A 264 -0.82 9.81 -54.58
CA ASP A 264 -1.76 10.94 -54.65
C ASP A 264 -1.55 11.97 -53.53
N ASN A 265 -1.06 11.55 -52.35
CA ASN A 265 -0.92 12.42 -51.17
C ASN A 265 0.15 11.94 -50.19
N THR A 266 0.61 12.88 -49.36
CA THR A 266 1.46 12.61 -48.18
C THR A 266 0.60 12.63 -46.91
N TYR A 267 0.70 11.59 -46.12
CA TYR A 267 -0.06 11.43 -44.88
C TYR A 267 0.84 11.51 -43.68
N PHE A 268 0.40 12.22 -42.66
CA PHE A 268 1.12 12.43 -41.41
C PHE A 268 0.50 11.61 -40.26
N HIS A 269 1.33 11.12 -39.38
CA HIS A 269 0.87 10.39 -38.22
C HIS A 269 -0.10 11.23 -37.35
N PHE A 270 -1.30 10.71 -37.09
CA PHE A 270 -2.31 11.36 -36.27
C PHE A 270 -2.45 10.66 -34.89
N LYS A 271 -2.69 9.34 -34.89
CA LYS A 271 -2.93 8.55 -33.72
C LYS A 271 -2.42 7.11 -33.89
N THR A 272 -1.94 6.51 -32.81
CA THR A 272 -1.59 5.08 -32.78
C THR A 272 -2.45 4.35 -31.75
N ASP A 273 -3.13 3.27 -32.13
CA ASP A 273 -3.68 2.28 -31.20
C ASP A 273 -2.70 1.12 -31.10
N ILE A 274 -1.89 1.13 -30.04
CA ILE A 274 -0.77 0.20 -29.87
C ILE A 274 -1.28 -1.24 -29.74
N PHE A 275 -2.39 -1.44 -29.06
CA PHE A 275 -2.93 -2.78 -28.79
C PHE A 275 -3.63 -3.36 -30.02
N LYS A 276 -4.33 -2.55 -30.78
CA LYS A 276 -4.91 -2.96 -32.07
C LYS A 276 -3.88 -3.06 -33.17
N ARG A 277 -2.68 -2.47 -32.98
CA ARG A 277 -1.61 -2.32 -33.97
C ARG A 277 -2.09 -1.52 -35.22
N GLU A 278 -2.89 -0.50 -34.95
CA GLU A 278 -3.44 0.38 -35.99
C GLU A 278 -2.82 1.78 -35.87
N ILE A 279 -2.45 2.36 -37.00
CA ILE A 279 -1.98 3.74 -37.09
C ILE A 279 -2.96 4.51 -37.96
N THR A 280 -3.46 5.60 -37.44
CA THR A 280 -4.30 6.54 -38.19
C THR A 280 -3.43 7.68 -38.68
N TYR A 281 -3.53 7.99 -39.94
CA TYR A 281 -2.84 9.09 -40.60
C TYR A 281 -3.84 10.16 -41.01
N SER A 282 -3.38 11.42 -41.09
CA SER A 282 -4.15 12.58 -41.59
C SER A 282 -3.40 13.24 -42.75
N THR A 283 -4.15 13.88 -43.67
CA THR A 283 -3.58 14.71 -44.71
C THR A 283 -3.12 16.08 -44.22
N ASP A 284 -3.64 16.53 -43.06
CA ASP A 284 -3.26 17.80 -42.44
C ASP A 284 -2.07 17.64 -41.51
N LYS A 285 -1.03 18.45 -41.74
CA LYS A 285 0.19 18.51 -40.89
C LYS A 285 -0.02 19.26 -39.58
N SER A 286 -1.17 19.89 -39.37
CA SER A 286 -1.44 20.90 -38.32
C SER A 286 -2.34 20.43 -37.21
N ILE A 287 -2.25 19.15 -36.78
CA ILE A 287 -3.00 18.67 -35.60
C ILE A 287 -2.04 18.25 -34.47
#